data_9d3a36b53c24b0347984394ceef717b3
#
_entry.id   9d3a36b53c24b0347984394ceef717b3
#
_cell.length_a   1.000
_cell.length_b   1.000
_cell.length_c   1.000
_cell.angle_alpha   90.00
_cell.angle_beta   90.00
_cell.angle_gamma   90.00
#
_symmetry.space_group_name_H-M   'P 1'
#
loop_
_entity.id
_entity.type
_entity.pdbx_description
1 polymer ?
#
loop_
_entity_poly.entity_id
_entity_poly.type
_entity_poly.pdbx_seq_one_letter_code
_entity_poly.pdbx_strand_id
1 'polypeptide(L)'
;MGLIDFMKIRYIKLHFTLEIRERGYIPRDKVSALRGGMGQALLISNCIRDDQYGKVDSSTDVKCRRCGFSEHCLVQRMMYPKMIIRPVFMKTRDNEGYIIECEDTREWFNTGDKLQFNLLLFGGTIVYFYRYLQAFIDFGEKGIGASNIRFWVSSITNTKGNTLFDGLQVFKEQYTVMLVSDYVKYRLKSYDIEKVRKTRRCRLVFHSLTSITHNAKEQEKFHPEAIMAAVERRLYIMNCYEGVGEYEKKGRIIYKEHIPALVLENSRKGTMKRSNDNLHGIKGWCDLENIDDTALKLLIAGELYHIGKNTTFGFGRYSLIDN
;
A
#
# COMPACT_ATOMS: atom_id res chain seq x y z
N MET A 1 20.07 9.30 -17.21
CA MET A 1 19.12 8.33 -16.65
C MET A 1 17.73 8.95 -16.72
N GLY A 2 16.80 8.32 -17.41
CA GLY A 2 15.44 8.86 -17.60
C GLY A 2 14.53 8.53 -16.40
N LEU A 3 13.36 9.18 -16.31
CA LEU A 3 12.37 8.96 -15.25
C LEU A 3 12.02 7.47 -15.08
N ILE A 4 11.87 6.73 -16.17
CA ILE A 4 11.55 5.30 -16.18
C ILE A 4 12.62 4.45 -15.46
N ASP A 5 13.89 4.89 -15.48
CA ASP A 5 14.96 4.17 -14.77
C ASP A 5 14.80 4.26 -13.26
N PHE A 6 14.24 5.35 -12.73
CA PHE A 6 13.89 5.49 -11.31
C PHE A 6 12.65 4.67 -10.92
N MET A 7 11.90 4.13 -11.87
CA MET A 7 10.74 3.28 -11.64
C MET A 7 11.09 1.77 -11.68
N LYS A 8 12.37 1.39 -11.67
CA LYS A 8 12.82 -0.01 -11.59
C LYS A 8 12.71 -0.60 -10.18
N ILE A 9 11.58 -0.35 -9.53
CA ILE A 9 11.21 -0.85 -8.20
C ILE A 9 10.51 -2.18 -8.38
N ARG A 10 10.99 -3.22 -7.71
CA ARG A 10 10.39 -4.56 -7.74
C ARG A 10 9.12 -4.60 -6.89
N TYR A 11 8.09 -5.22 -7.42
CA TYR A 11 6.87 -5.50 -6.65
C TYR A 11 6.21 -6.79 -7.09
N ILE A 12 5.31 -7.29 -6.26
CA ILE A 12 4.32 -8.31 -6.60
C ILE A 12 2.97 -7.87 -6.03
N LYS A 13 1.91 -8.07 -6.80
CA LYS A 13 0.52 -7.85 -6.36
C LYS A 13 -0.21 -9.19 -6.33
N LEU A 14 -0.75 -9.53 -5.18
CA LEU A 14 -1.38 -10.80 -4.85
C LEU A 14 -2.85 -10.55 -4.51
N HIS A 15 -3.75 -11.27 -5.16
CA HIS A 15 -5.19 -11.21 -4.90
C HIS A 15 -5.56 -12.37 -3.98
N PHE A 16 -5.81 -12.06 -2.72
CA PHE A 16 -6.25 -13.02 -1.72
C PHE A 16 -7.76 -13.15 -1.73
N THR A 17 -8.24 -14.40 -1.64
CA THR A 17 -9.64 -14.72 -1.35
C THR A 17 -9.68 -15.48 -0.03
N LEU A 18 -10.39 -14.89 0.94
CA LEU A 18 -10.70 -15.52 2.22
C LEU A 18 -12.13 -16.04 2.16
N GLU A 19 -12.35 -17.27 2.62
CA GLU A 19 -13.68 -17.84 2.76
C GLU A 19 -14.07 -17.87 4.23
N ILE A 20 -15.20 -17.25 4.56
CA ILE A 20 -15.70 -17.10 5.92
C ILE A 20 -16.29 -18.40 6.41
N ARG A 21 -15.86 -18.84 7.61
CA ARG A 21 -16.29 -20.12 8.20
C ARG A 21 -17.49 -19.99 9.14
N GLU A 22 -17.74 -18.79 9.64
CA GLU A 22 -18.74 -18.51 10.67
C GLU A 22 -19.47 -17.21 10.37
N ARG A 23 -20.79 -17.18 10.62
CA ARG A 23 -21.54 -15.93 10.49
C ARG A 23 -21.10 -14.91 11.55
N GLY A 24 -20.92 -13.66 11.14
CA GLY A 24 -20.63 -12.59 12.09
C GLY A 24 -20.27 -11.25 11.50
N TYR A 25 -19.84 -10.36 12.40
CA TYR A 25 -19.53 -8.97 12.11
C TYR A 25 -18.02 -8.78 11.90
N ILE A 26 -17.63 -8.23 10.76
CA ILE A 26 -16.26 -7.80 10.47
C ILE A 26 -16.30 -6.28 10.23
N PRO A 27 -15.44 -5.49 10.93
CA PRO A 27 -15.46 -4.03 10.80
C PRO A 27 -15.38 -3.55 9.36
N ARG A 28 -16.03 -2.43 9.05
CA ARG A 28 -16.01 -1.82 7.71
C ARG A 28 -14.60 -1.52 7.22
N ASP A 29 -13.71 -1.09 8.11
CA ASP A 29 -12.28 -0.93 7.83
C ASP A 29 -11.55 -2.28 7.85
N LYS A 30 -11.63 -3.00 6.73
CA LYS A 30 -11.00 -4.30 6.54
C LYS A 30 -9.46 -4.20 6.57
N VAL A 31 -8.90 -3.10 6.04
CA VAL A 31 -7.45 -2.96 5.90
C VAL A 31 -6.79 -2.93 7.28
N SER A 32 -7.33 -2.14 8.22
CA SER A 32 -6.82 -2.13 9.59
C SER A 32 -6.97 -3.50 10.29
N ALA A 33 -8.12 -4.17 10.09
CA ALA A 33 -8.36 -5.49 10.68
C ALA A 33 -7.41 -6.56 10.10
N LEU A 34 -7.23 -6.59 8.78
CA LEU A 34 -6.32 -7.52 8.09
C LEU A 34 -4.86 -7.26 8.48
N ARG A 35 -4.44 -5.98 8.50
CA ARG A 35 -3.09 -5.60 8.93
C ARG A 35 -2.81 -5.97 10.39
N GLY A 36 -3.76 -5.68 11.26
CA GLY A 36 -3.65 -5.98 12.70
C GLY A 36 -3.55 -7.47 12.96
N GLY A 37 -4.45 -8.27 12.38
CA GLY A 37 -4.46 -9.72 12.54
C GLY A 37 -3.22 -10.39 11.96
N MET A 38 -2.79 -9.98 10.74
CA MET A 38 -1.54 -10.45 10.13
C MET A 38 -0.34 -10.14 11.04
N GLY A 39 -0.24 -8.90 11.55
CA GLY A 39 0.86 -8.49 12.42
C GLY A 39 0.87 -9.25 13.74
N GLN A 40 -0.30 -9.53 14.32
CA GLN A 40 -0.43 -10.33 15.54
C GLN A 40 -0.02 -11.79 15.29
N ALA A 41 -0.45 -12.40 14.19
CA ALA A 41 -0.06 -13.75 13.81
C ALA A 41 1.46 -13.86 13.64
N LEU A 42 2.09 -12.89 12.95
CA LEU A 42 3.55 -12.84 12.80
C LEU A 42 4.28 -12.73 14.13
N LEU A 43 3.78 -11.92 15.06
CA LEU A 43 4.37 -11.78 16.40
C LEU A 43 4.29 -13.10 17.17
N ILE A 44 3.13 -13.73 17.22
CA ILE A 44 2.92 -14.97 17.98
C ILE A 44 3.82 -16.09 17.45
N SER A 45 3.95 -16.20 16.12
CA SER A 45 4.73 -17.30 15.51
C SER A 45 6.24 -17.04 15.48
N ASN A 46 6.71 -15.78 15.69
CA ASN A 46 8.13 -15.45 15.45
C ASN A 46 8.78 -14.61 16.56
N CYS A 47 8.03 -14.07 17.54
CA CYS A 47 8.61 -13.28 18.62
C CYS A 47 9.09 -14.19 19.74
N ILE A 48 10.36 -14.01 20.18
CA ILE A 48 10.98 -14.78 21.26
C ILE A 48 10.78 -14.14 22.64
N ARG A 49 10.09 -12.99 22.72
CA ARG A 49 9.87 -12.28 23.98
C ARG A 49 8.53 -12.66 24.57
N ASP A 50 8.54 -13.24 25.76
CA ASP A 50 7.34 -13.69 26.48
C ASP A 50 6.37 -12.57 26.88
N ASP A 51 6.90 -11.36 27.12
CA ASP A 51 6.11 -10.19 27.52
C ASP A 51 5.21 -9.61 26.41
N GLN A 52 5.22 -10.20 25.22
CA GLN A 52 4.52 -9.68 24.02
C GLN A 52 3.38 -10.58 23.52
N TYR A 53 3.17 -11.72 24.16
CA TYR A 53 2.09 -12.63 23.77
C TYR A 53 0.73 -12.02 24.12
N GLY A 54 0.04 -11.47 23.11
CA GLY A 54 -1.38 -11.23 23.25
C GLY A 54 -2.00 -10.07 22.51
N LYS A 55 -1.36 -8.94 22.32
CA LYS A 55 -2.02 -7.82 21.60
C LYS A 55 -1.02 -6.97 20.81
N VAL A 56 -1.22 -6.90 19.50
CA VAL A 56 -0.62 -5.85 18.66
C VAL A 56 -1.39 -4.56 18.90
N ASP A 57 -0.85 -3.70 19.73
CA ASP A 57 -1.35 -2.35 19.96
C ASP A 57 -0.32 -1.31 19.50
N SER A 58 -0.61 -0.03 19.67
CA SER A 58 0.31 1.06 19.36
C SER A 58 1.63 0.97 20.13
N SER A 59 1.66 0.31 21.31
CA SER A 59 2.85 0.10 22.11
C SER A 59 3.78 -0.97 21.52
N THR A 60 3.24 -1.91 20.76
CA THR A 60 4.01 -2.99 20.10
C THR A 60 5.01 -2.40 19.09
N ASP A 61 4.62 -1.40 18.33
CA ASP A 61 5.51 -0.66 17.41
C ASP A 61 6.72 -0.10 18.15
N VAL A 62 6.51 0.54 19.29
CA VAL A 62 7.57 1.15 20.11
C VAL A 62 8.48 0.07 20.70
N LYS A 63 7.91 -1.02 21.21
CA LYS A 63 8.65 -2.14 21.78
C LYS A 63 9.50 -2.85 20.73
N CYS A 64 8.95 -3.12 19.54
CA CYS A 64 9.67 -3.73 18.43
C CYS A 64 10.82 -2.86 17.92
N ARG A 65 10.63 -1.53 17.87
CA ARG A 65 11.70 -0.60 17.45
C ARG A 65 12.86 -0.53 18.44
N ARG A 66 12.61 -0.72 19.73
CA ARG A 66 13.61 -0.72 20.82
C ARG A 66 14.15 -2.11 21.13
N CYS A 67 13.69 -3.14 20.45
CA CYS A 67 14.11 -4.52 20.69
C CYS A 67 15.57 -4.72 20.25
N GLY A 68 16.40 -5.29 21.11
CA GLY A 68 17.79 -5.61 20.81
C GLY A 68 17.99 -6.58 19.63
N PHE A 69 16.95 -7.36 19.29
CA PHE A 69 16.94 -8.30 18.16
C PHE A 69 16.36 -7.70 16.87
N SER A 70 16.03 -6.41 16.86
CA SER A 70 15.30 -5.77 15.74
C SER A 70 15.99 -5.93 14.38
N GLU A 71 17.33 -6.04 14.34
CA GLU A 71 18.08 -6.18 13.09
C GLU A 71 17.91 -7.54 12.42
N HIS A 72 17.72 -8.58 13.22
CA HIS A 72 17.60 -9.98 12.77
C HIS A 72 16.15 -10.48 12.82
N CYS A 73 15.26 -9.71 13.42
CA CYS A 73 13.87 -10.11 13.64
C CYS A 73 13.07 -10.15 12.34
N LEU A 74 12.45 -11.32 12.04
CA LEU A 74 11.60 -11.50 10.86
C LEU A 74 10.40 -10.54 10.87
N VAL A 75 9.72 -10.40 12.03
CA VAL A 75 8.57 -9.48 12.17
C VAL A 75 8.98 -8.04 11.82
N GLN A 76 10.15 -7.61 12.31
CA GLN A 76 10.68 -6.29 12.01
C GLN A 76 10.94 -6.09 10.51
N ARG A 77 11.49 -7.10 9.83
CA ARG A 77 11.77 -7.04 8.39
C ARG A 77 10.49 -7.03 7.54
N MET A 78 9.44 -7.68 7.98
CA MET A 78 8.17 -7.76 7.27
C MET A 78 7.27 -6.56 7.55
N MET A 79 7.10 -6.19 8.82
CA MET A 79 6.19 -5.12 9.24
C MET A 79 6.81 -3.73 9.16
N TYR A 80 8.13 -3.63 9.36
CA TYR A 80 8.89 -2.39 9.47
C TYR A 80 10.22 -2.48 8.72
N PRO A 81 10.21 -2.76 7.42
CA PRO A 81 11.44 -2.97 6.67
C PRO A 81 12.37 -1.75 6.78
N LYS A 82 13.65 -2.02 6.86
CA LYS A 82 14.69 -0.98 6.84
C LYS A 82 14.97 -0.57 5.40
N MET A 83 15.14 0.72 5.16
CA MET A 83 15.68 1.21 3.91
C MET A 83 17.17 0.85 3.81
N ILE A 84 17.62 0.49 2.62
CA ILE A 84 19.04 0.28 2.31
C ILE A 84 19.76 1.62 2.37
N ILE A 85 19.13 2.67 1.83
CA ILE A 85 19.62 4.05 1.91
C ILE A 85 18.56 4.88 2.62
N ARG A 86 18.94 5.62 3.67
CA ARG A 86 18.00 6.44 4.43
C ARG A 86 18.09 7.89 4.00
N PRO A 87 16.99 8.50 3.50
CA PRO A 87 16.94 9.91 3.20
C PRO A 87 17.15 10.79 4.44
N VAL A 88 17.91 11.89 4.29
CA VAL A 88 18.19 12.82 5.40
C VAL A 88 16.93 13.44 6.00
N PHE A 89 15.91 13.69 5.18
CA PHE A 89 14.65 14.29 5.63
C PHE A 89 13.72 13.33 6.39
N MET A 90 14.00 12.01 6.37
CA MET A 90 13.16 11.04 7.07
C MET A 90 13.60 10.86 8.52
N LYS A 91 12.83 11.45 9.43
CA LYS A 91 13.04 11.32 10.88
C LYS A 91 12.47 10.01 11.45
N THR A 92 11.43 9.47 10.84
CA THR A 92 10.73 8.24 11.26
C THR A 92 10.84 7.18 10.18
N ARG A 93 10.74 5.89 10.58
CA ARG A 93 10.62 4.77 9.63
C ARG A 93 9.21 4.80 9.04
N ASP A 94 9.09 5.03 7.75
CA ASP A 94 7.87 4.75 7.02
C ASP A 94 7.81 3.24 6.72
N ASN A 95 6.65 2.63 6.95
CA ASN A 95 6.43 1.21 6.70
C ASN A 95 6.00 1.01 5.24
N GLU A 96 6.97 0.90 4.35
CA GLU A 96 6.72 0.97 2.91
C GLU A 96 6.84 -0.38 2.20
N GLY A 97 7.14 -1.45 2.94
CA GLY A 97 7.43 -2.76 2.36
C GLY A 97 6.20 -3.50 1.84
N TYR A 98 4.99 -3.16 2.31
CA TYR A 98 3.74 -3.76 1.85
C TYR A 98 2.58 -2.77 1.89
N ILE A 99 1.54 -3.07 1.08
CA ILE A 99 0.26 -2.37 1.07
C ILE A 99 -0.85 -3.42 1.06
N ILE A 100 -1.90 -3.18 1.84
CA ILE A 100 -3.15 -3.95 1.78
C ILE A 100 -4.22 -3.06 1.15
N GLU A 101 -4.91 -3.56 0.13
CA GLU A 101 -6.07 -2.92 -0.50
C GLU A 101 -7.30 -3.79 -0.32
N CYS A 102 -8.38 -3.24 0.22
CA CYS A 102 -9.66 -3.94 0.30
C CYS A 102 -10.79 -2.95 -0.02
N GLU A 103 -11.66 -3.34 -0.94
CA GLU A 103 -12.83 -2.53 -1.34
C GLU A 103 -14.11 -2.96 -0.65
N ASP A 104 -14.10 -4.14 -0.02
CA ASP A 104 -15.28 -4.69 0.63
C ASP A 104 -15.67 -3.87 1.85
N THR A 105 -16.85 -3.27 1.79
CA THR A 105 -17.40 -2.44 2.88
C THR A 105 -18.53 -3.12 3.64
N ARG A 106 -18.85 -4.38 3.30
CA ARG A 106 -19.83 -5.19 4.05
C ARG A 106 -19.35 -5.36 5.49
N GLU A 107 -20.28 -5.38 6.41
CA GLU A 107 -19.97 -5.57 7.84
C GLU A 107 -20.49 -6.91 8.38
N TRP A 108 -21.48 -7.50 7.69
CA TRP A 108 -22.01 -8.82 8.02
C TRP A 108 -21.66 -9.83 6.96
N PHE A 109 -21.20 -10.99 7.40
CA PHE A 109 -20.82 -12.11 6.57
C PHE A 109 -21.51 -13.38 7.05
N ASN A 110 -21.85 -14.25 6.11
CA ASN A 110 -22.33 -15.61 6.39
C ASN A 110 -21.22 -16.62 6.10
N THR A 111 -21.40 -17.85 6.61
CA THR A 111 -20.52 -18.97 6.26
C THR A 111 -20.51 -19.18 4.75
N GLY A 112 -19.32 -19.33 4.17
CA GLY A 112 -19.10 -19.45 2.72
C GLY A 112 -18.95 -18.12 1.97
N ASP A 113 -19.27 -16.97 2.60
CA ASP A 113 -19.01 -15.66 1.99
C ASP A 113 -17.52 -15.47 1.72
N LYS A 114 -17.21 -14.76 0.64
CA LYS A 114 -15.83 -14.44 0.27
C LYS A 114 -15.50 -13.01 0.60
N LEU A 115 -14.36 -12.80 1.27
CA LEU A 115 -13.72 -11.51 1.48
C LEU A 115 -12.45 -11.47 0.63
N GLN A 116 -12.37 -10.50 -0.30
CA GLN A 116 -11.23 -10.35 -1.20
C GLN A 116 -10.42 -9.10 -0.86
N PHE A 117 -9.11 -9.24 -0.95
CA PHE A 117 -8.20 -8.11 -0.77
C PHE A 117 -6.92 -8.32 -1.58
N ASN A 118 -6.18 -7.24 -1.82
CA ASN A 118 -4.88 -7.30 -2.46
C ASN A 118 -3.78 -7.07 -1.41
N LEU A 119 -2.71 -7.85 -1.52
CA LEU A 119 -1.45 -7.63 -0.83
C LEU A 119 -0.40 -7.28 -1.88
N LEU A 120 0.14 -6.06 -1.79
CA LEU A 120 1.30 -5.65 -2.58
C LEU A 120 2.54 -5.74 -1.71
N LEU A 121 3.59 -6.36 -2.23
CA LEU A 121 4.90 -6.45 -1.59
C LEU A 121 5.92 -5.74 -2.49
N PHE A 122 6.82 -4.96 -1.88
CA PHE A 122 7.82 -4.16 -2.58
C PHE A 122 9.24 -4.50 -2.12
N GLY A 123 10.20 -4.46 -3.04
CA GLY A 123 11.61 -4.61 -2.75
C GLY A 123 11.93 -5.88 -1.95
N GLY A 124 12.67 -5.74 -0.88
CA GLY A 124 13.11 -6.87 -0.04
C GLY A 124 12.00 -7.65 0.66
N THR A 125 10.76 -7.11 0.78
CA THR A 125 9.65 -7.84 1.42
C THR A 125 9.08 -8.95 0.54
N ILE A 126 9.35 -8.92 -0.76
CA ILE A 126 8.90 -9.93 -1.74
C ILE A 126 9.35 -11.34 -1.33
N VAL A 127 10.55 -11.49 -0.81
CA VAL A 127 11.10 -12.80 -0.43
C VAL A 127 10.36 -13.47 0.73
N TYR A 128 9.52 -12.72 1.46
CA TYR A 128 8.76 -13.22 2.60
C TYR A 128 7.35 -13.71 2.28
N PHE A 129 7.00 -13.92 1.02
CA PHE A 129 5.66 -14.36 0.60
C PHE A 129 5.11 -15.50 1.45
N TYR A 130 5.88 -16.58 1.63
CA TYR A 130 5.44 -17.74 2.43
C TYR A 130 5.13 -17.38 3.90
N ARG A 131 5.84 -16.39 4.45
CA ARG A 131 5.59 -15.93 5.81
C ARG A 131 4.32 -15.08 5.91
N TYR A 132 4.02 -14.27 4.87
CA TYR A 132 2.75 -13.57 4.77
C TYR A 132 1.58 -14.55 4.61
N LEU A 133 1.73 -15.56 3.74
CA LEU A 133 0.73 -16.62 3.57
C LEU A 133 0.46 -17.33 4.91
N GLN A 134 1.50 -17.80 5.59
CA GLN A 134 1.38 -18.49 6.89
C GLN A 134 0.71 -17.58 7.93
N ALA A 135 1.08 -16.30 7.97
CA ALA A 135 0.46 -15.35 8.90
C ALA A 135 -1.05 -15.17 8.65
N PHE A 136 -1.50 -15.16 7.38
CA PHE A 136 -2.93 -15.11 7.07
C PHE A 136 -3.65 -16.43 7.37
N ILE A 137 -3.00 -17.58 7.21
CA ILE A 137 -3.56 -18.89 7.63
C ILE A 137 -3.73 -18.92 9.15
N ASP A 138 -2.67 -18.60 9.92
CA ASP A 138 -2.70 -18.55 11.37
C ASP A 138 -3.73 -17.53 11.90
N PHE A 139 -3.85 -16.40 11.21
CA PHE A 139 -4.85 -15.38 11.51
C PHE A 139 -6.27 -15.90 11.26
N GLY A 140 -6.48 -16.67 10.18
CA GLY A 140 -7.77 -17.28 9.86
C GLY A 140 -8.28 -18.22 10.93
N GLU A 141 -7.40 -18.99 11.57
CA GLU A 141 -7.74 -19.88 12.68
C GLU A 141 -8.13 -19.10 13.95
N LYS A 142 -7.52 -17.95 14.20
CA LYS A 142 -7.85 -17.07 15.33
C LYS A 142 -9.10 -16.24 15.10
N GLY A 143 -9.33 -15.88 13.84
CA GLY A 143 -10.46 -15.09 13.40
C GLY A 143 -10.22 -13.57 13.39
N ILE A 144 -11.04 -12.88 12.59
CA ILE A 144 -11.02 -11.45 12.36
C ILE A 144 -12.10 -10.71 13.17
N GLY A 145 -11.76 -9.51 13.65
CA GLY A 145 -12.68 -8.65 14.39
C GLY A 145 -12.87 -9.06 15.85
N ALA A 146 -13.72 -8.30 16.56
CA ALA A 146 -13.98 -8.54 17.98
C ALA A 146 -14.67 -9.90 18.26
N SER A 147 -15.41 -10.42 17.27
CA SER A 147 -16.11 -11.71 17.36
C SER A 147 -15.25 -12.89 16.91
N ASN A 148 -13.99 -12.68 16.56
CA ASN A 148 -13.06 -13.71 16.10
C ASN A 148 -13.63 -14.60 14.98
N ILE A 149 -14.20 -13.99 13.94
CA ILE A 149 -14.78 -14.71 12.81
C ILE A 149 -13.69 -15.45 12.05
N ARG A 150 -13.71 -16.77 12.08
CA ARG A 150 -12.72 -17.63 11.44
C ARG A 150 -12.90 -17.65 9.91
N PHE A 151 -11.79 -17.79 9.21
CA PHE A 151 -11.78 -17.88 7.76
C PHE A 151 -10.65 -18.80 7.25
N TRP A 152 -10.77 -19.21 5.98
CA TRP A 152 -9.68 -19.87 5.26
C TRP A 152 -9.06 -18.91 4.26
N VAL A 153 -7.78 -19.06 3.98
CA VAL A 153 -7.20 -18.55 2.75
C VAL A 153 -7.54 -19.54 1.65
N SER A 154 -8.62 -19.31 0.93
CA SER A 154 -9.13 -20.27 -0.06
C SER A 154 -8.34 -20.22 -1.37
N SER A 155 -7.84 -19.04 -1.77
CA SER A 155 -6.97 -18.93 -2.93
C SER A 155 -6.15 -17.64 -2.92
N ILE A 156 -5.04 -17.66 -3.67
CA ILE A 156 -4.27 -16.48 -4.03
C ILE A 156 -4.00 -16.54 -5.53
N THR A 157 -4.28 -15.44 -6.23
CA THR A 157 -3.93 -15.31 -7.65
C THR A 157 -2.96 -14.15 -7.88
N ASN A 158 -2.19 -14.21 -8.96
CA ASN A 158 -1.37 -13.11 -9.42
C ASN A 158 -2.18 -12.12 -10.28
N THR A 159 -1.58 -11.04 -10.74
CA THR A 159 -2.24 -10.00 -11.57
C THR A 159 -2.71 -10.48 -12.94
N LYS A 160 -2.27 -11.67 -13.39
CA LYS A 160 -2.74 -12.32 -14.64
C LYS A 160 -3.91 -13.26 -14.39
N GLY A 161 -4.37 -13.39 -13.14
CA GLY A 161 -5.43 -14.34 -12.75
C GLY A 161 -4.95 -15.78 -12.55
N ASN A 162 -3.65 -16.06 -12.68
CA ASN A 162 -3.12 -17.40 -12.46
C ASN A 162 -3.08 -17.72 -10.97
N THR A 163 -3.46 -18.94 -10.61
CA THR A 163 -3.49 -19.42 -9.23
C THR A 163 -2.07 -19.63 -8.71
N LEU A 164 -1.72 -18.91 -7.66
CA LEU A 164 -0.47 -19.07 -6.92
C LEU A 164 -0.64 -19.98 -5.70
N PHE A 165 -1.84 -19.97 -5.10
CA PHE A 165 -2.22 -20.83 -3.98
C PHE A 165 -3.69 -21.23 -4.14
N ASP A 166 -4.02 -22.51 -3.99
CA ASP A 166 -5.37 -23.06 -4.18
C ASP A 166 -6.07 -23.48 -2.87
N GLY A 167 -5.53 -23.08 -1.73
CA GLY A 167 -5.97 -23.51 -0.41
C GLY A 167 -5.17 -24.67 0.16
N LEU A 168 -4.39 -25.39 -0.66
CA LEU A 168 -3.61 -26.57 -0.27
C LEU A 168 -2.13 -26.42 -0.59
N GLN A 169 -1.82 -26.00 -1.80
CA GLN A 169 -0.44 -25.97 -2.30
C GLN A 169 -0.11 -24.63 -2.98
N VAL A 170 1.18 -24.32 -3.05
CA VAL A 170 1.71 -23.12 -3.70
C VAL A 170 2.34 -23.49 -5.04
N PHE A 171 1.91 -22.84 -6.12
CA PHE A 171 2.44 -22.94 -7.47
C PHE A 171 3.51 -21.88 -7.70
N LYS A 172 4.76 -22.20 -7.38
CA LYS A 172 5.90 -21.25 -7.36
C LYS A 172 6.15 -20.56 -8.70
N GLU A 173 5.89 -21.25 -9.79
CA GLU A 173 6.05 -20.76 -11.16
C GLU A 173 5.12 -19.58 -11.48
N GLN A 174 4.04 -19.41 -10.70
CA GLN A 174 3.12 -18.29 -10.81
C GLN A 174 3.55 -17.06 -9.99
N TYR A 175 4.63 -17.17 -9.20
CA TYR A 175 5.17 -16.09 -8.41
C TYR A 175 6.06 -15.19 -9.27
N THR A 176 5.44 -14.20 -9.92
CA THR A 176 6.10 -13.32 -10.87
C THR A 176 6.38 -11.95 -10.27
N VAL A 177 7.66 -11.62 -10.12
CA VAL A 177 8.10 -10.27 -9.72
C VAL A 177 8.02 -9.35 -10.93
N MET A 178 7.43 -8.18 -10.75
CA MET A 178 7.28 -7.14 -11.76
C MET A 178 8.01 -5.86 -11.35
N LEU A 179 8.21 -4.95 -12.29
CA LEU A 179 8.75 -3.61 -12.04
C LEU A 179 7.64 -2.56 -12.14
N VAL A 180 7.71 -1.51 -11.30
CA VAL A 180 6.79 -0.37 -11.42
C VAL A 180 6.87 0.24 -12.81
N SER A 181 8.05 0.28 -13.42
CA SER A 181 8.23 0.73 -14.81
C SER A 181 7.42 -0.08 -15.83
N ASP A 182 7.24 -1.38 -15.60
CA ASP A 182 6.47 -2.23 -16.52
C ASP A 182 4.96 -2.00 -16.34
N TYR A 183 4.52 -1.76 -15.09
CA TYR A 183 3.16 -1.31 -14.83
C TYR A 183 2.86 0.02 -15.55
N VAL A 184 3.74 1.00 -15.43
CA VAL A 184 3.59 2.30 -16.11
C VAL A 184 3.53 2.11 -17.63
N LYS A 185 4.43 1.32 -18.21
CA LYS A 185 4.43 1.03 -19.67
C LYS A 185 3.14 0.33 -20.11
N TYR A 186 2.62 -0.59 -19.30
CA TYR A 186 1.36 -1.28 -19.57
C TYR A 186 0.18 -0.30 -19.54
N ARG A 187 0.08 0.52 -18.49
CA ARG A 187 -1.00 1.52 -18.34
C ARG A 187 -0.97 2.56 -19.45
N LEU A 188 0.21 3.02 -19.89
CA LEU A 188 0.35 3.98 -21.01
C LEU A 188 -0.24 3.45 -22.34
N LYS A 189 -0.44 2.16 -22.49
CA LYS A 189 -1.05 1.53 -23.68
C LYS A 189 -2.56 1.30 -23.51
N SER A 190 -3.14 1.56 -22.35
CA SER A 190 -4.57 1.40 -22.14
C SER A 190 -5.36 2.53 -22.80
N TYR A 191 -6.55 2.22 -23.26
CA TYR A 191 -7.39 3.15 -24.07
C TYR A 191 -7.73 4.44 -23.31
N ASP A 192 -8.04 4.34 -22.03
CA ASP A 192 -8.32 5.49 -21.16
C ASP A 192 -7.12 6.44 -21.04
N ILE A 193 -5.91 5.89 -20.89
CA ILE A 193 -4.68 6.67 -20.78
C ILE A 193 -4.26 7.27 -22.13
N GLU A 194 -4.51 6.59 -23.23
CA GLU A 194 -4.29 7.19 -24.56
C GLU A 194 -5.18 8.41 -24.80
N LYS A 195 -6.40 8.41 -24.31
CA LYS A 195 -7.26 9.60 -24.33
C LYS A 195 -6.69 10.72 -23.47
N VAL A 196 -6.27 10.42 -22.23
CA VAL A 196 -5.63 11.40 -21.35
C VAL A 196 -4.42 12.04 -22.03
N ARG A 197 -3.59 11.28 -22.73
CA ARG A 197 -2.44 11.81 -23.49
C ARG A 197 -2.85 12.78 -24.60
N LYS A 198 -3.96 12.49 -25.30
CA LYS A 198 -4.47 13.34 -26.38
C LYS A 198 -5.11 14.62 -25.86
N THR A 199 -5.94 14.52 -24.83
CA THR A 199 -6.67 15.64 -24.23
C THR A 199 -5.81 16.46 -23.27
N ARG A 200 -4.74 15.87 -22.72
CA ARG A 200 -3.94 16.40 -21.60
C ARG A 200 -4.77 16.69 -20.35
N ARG A 201 -5.86 15.93 -20.17
CA ARG A 201 -6.81 16.04 -19.04
C ARG A 201 -7.01 14.68 -18.41
N CYS A 202 -7.18 14.64 -17.08
CA CYS A 202 -7.56 13.44 -16.36
C CYS A 202 -8.35 13.78 -15.11
N ARG A 203 -9.05 12.77 -14.58
CA ARG A 203 -9.58 12.78 -13.22
C ARG A 203 -8.79 11.83 -12.34
N LEU A 204 -8.37 12.29 -11.19
CA LEU A 204 -7.86 11.44 -10.12
C LEU A 204 -9.01 11.16 -9.14
N VAL A 205 -9.39 9.88 -9.01
CA VAL A 205 -10.42 9.43 -8.06
C VAL A 205 -9.76 8.75 -6.89
N PHE A 206 -9.85 9.35 -5.71
CA PHE A 206 -9.27 8.80 -4.49
C PHE A 206 -10.24 7.83 -3.81
N HIS A 207 -9.93 6.55 -3.84
CA HIS A 207 -10.75 5.47 -3.29
C HIS A 207 -10.64 5.34 -1.78
N SER A 208 -9.56 5.83 -1.20
CA SER A 208 -9.32 5.81 0.24
C SER A 208 -8.99 7.21 0.77
N LEU A 209 -9.01 7.37 2.10
CA LEU A 209 -8.50 8.58 2.71
C LEU A 209 -7.04 8.81 2.29
N THR A 210 -6.69 10.05 2.02
CA THR A 210 -5.37 10.44 1.58
C THR A 210 -4.86 11.56 2.48
N SER A 211 -3.74 11.32 3.19
CA SER A 211 -3.09 12.31 4.05
C SER A 211 -1.81 12.78 3.39
N ILE A 212 -1.83 14.00 2.88
CA ILE A 212 -0.68 14.65 2.22
C ILE A 212 -0.21 15.82 3.08
N THR A 213 1.10 15.86 3.34
CA THR A 213 1.75 17.03 3.94
C THR A 213 2.62 17.68 2.88
N HIS A 214 2.37 18.94 2.59
CA HIS A 214 3.16 19.77 1.67
C HIS A 214 3.49 21.10 2.34
N ASN A 215 4.74 21.56 2.22
CA ASN A 215 5.24 22.77 2.88
C ASN A 215 4.92 22.80 4.40
N ALA A 216 5.17 21.67 5.08
CA ALA A 216 4.91 21.45 6.50
C ALA A 216 3.43 21.57 6.96
N LYS A 217 2.49 21.71 6.02
CA LYS A 217 1.05 21.78 6.30
C LYS A 217 0.33 20.55 5.76
N GLU A 218 -0.58 19.99 6.55
CA GLU A 218 -1.49 18.95 6.10
C GLU A 218 -2.52 19.54 5.14
N GLN A 219 -2.74 18.87 4.01
CA GLN A 219 -3.64 19.36 2.98
C GLN A 219 -5.10 18.98 3.31
N GLU A 220 -5.98 19.98 3.25
CA GLU A 220 -7.42 19.82 3.47
C GLU A 220 -8.21 19.67 2.18
N LYS A 221 -7.55 19.91 1.03
CA LYS A 221 -8.07 19.79 -0.34
C LYS A 221 -7.01 19.21 -1.26
N PHE A 222 -7.43 18.72 -2.42
CA PHE A 222 -6.50 18.26 -3.43
C PHE A 222 -5.86 19.44 -4.19
N HIS A 223 -4.55 19.57 -4.05
CA HIS A 223 -3.73 20.54 -4.77
C HIS A 223 -2.75 19.81 -5.69
N PRO A 224 -2.68 20.15 -6.98
CA PRO A 224 -1.82 19.46 -7.94
C PRO A 224 -0.35 19.39 -7.50
N GLU A 225 0.21 20.51 -7.02
CA GLU A 225 1.59 20.56 -6.53
C GLU A 225 1.81 19.58 -5.36
N ALA A 226 0.89 19.56 -4.38
CA ALA A 226 0.98 18.65 -3.23
C ALA A 226 0.85 17.18 -3.65
N ILE A 227 -0.02 16.86 -4.61
CA ILE A 227 -0.17 15.52 -5.19
C ILE A 227 1.13 15.10 -5.88
N MET A 228 1.66 15.92 -6.78
CA MET A 228 2.88 15.63 -7.54
C MET A 228 4.09 15.47 -6.61
N ALA A 229 4.22 16.34 -5.60
CA ALA A 229 5.25 16.22 -4.55
C ALA A 229 5.12 14.91 -3.76
N ALA A 230 3.88 14.49 -3.43
CA ALA A 230 3.63 13.25 -2.70
C ALA A 230 3.96 12.01 -3.56
N VAL A 231 3.62 12.02 -4.85
CA VAL A 231 3.96 10.95 -5.81
C VAL A 231 5.48 10.80 -5.93
N GLU A 232 6.19 11.89 -6.19
CA GLU A 232 7.64 11.86 -6.36
C GLU A 232 8.35 11.48 -5.07
N ARG A 233 7.94 12.03 -3.93
CA ARG A 233 8.47 11.64 -2.63
C ARG A 233 8.32 10.14 -2.38
N ARG A 234 7.18 9.58 -2.76
CA ARG A 234 6.92 8.15 -2.60
C ARG A 234 7.82 7.32 -3.51
N LEU A 235 7.95 7.70 -4.77
CA LEU A 235 8.88 7.08 -5.72
C LEU A 235 10.32 7.07 -5.18
N TYR A 236 10.75 8.19 -4.59
CA TYR A 236 12.06 8.30 -3.99
C TYR A 236 12.24 7.35 -2.79
N ILE A 237 11.28 7.31 -1.88
CA ILE A 237 11.28 6.40 -0.73
C ILE A 237 11.38 4.93 -1.19
N MET A 238 10.62 4.54 -2.22
CA MET A 238 10.68 3.19 -2.78
C MET A 238 12.06 2.86 -3.36
N ASN A 239 12.70 3.81 -4.04
CA ASN A 239 14.07 3.64 -4.52
C ASN A 239 15.08 3.45 -3.37
N CYS A 240 14.87 4.10 -2.23
CA CYS A 240 15.72 3.92 -1.05
C CYS A 240 15.62 2.49 -0.46
N TYR A 241 14.47 1.84 -0.58
CA TYR A 241 14.32 0.42 -0.22
C TYR A 241 15.01 -0.53 -1.20
N GLU A 242 15.16 -0.14 -2.47
CA GLU A 242 15.92 -0.90 -3.48
C GLU A 242 17.42 -0.61 -3.45
N GLY A 243 17.88 0.32 -2.62
CA GLY A 243 19.29 0.72 -2.54
C GLY A 243 19.73 1.68 -3.64
N VAL A 244 18.80 2.29 -4.37
CA VAL A 244 19.09 3.27 -5.43
C VAL A 244 19.12 4.68 -4.84
N GLY A 245 20.30 5.13 -4.39
CA GLY A 245 20.49 6.44 -3.74
C GLY A 245 20.88 7.60 -4.68
N GLU A 246 20.97 7.37 -5.97
CA GLU A 246 21.43 8.41 -6.92
C GLU A 246 20.46 9.60 -7.07
N TYR A 247 19.23 9.46 -6.61
CA TYR A 247 18.22 10.52 -6.66
C TYR A 247 18.63 11.75 -5.84
N GLU A 248 19.24 11.58 -4.66
CA GLU A 248 19.71 12.68 -3.82
C GLU A 248 20.91 13.45 -4.41
N LYS A 249 21.82 12.75 -5.09
CA LYS A 249 23.04 13.36 -5.62
C LYS A 249 22.78 14.36 -6.74
N LYS A 250 21.63 14.32 -7.40
CA LYS A 250 21.29 15.18 -8.54
C LYS A 250 20.43 16.39 -8.19
N GLY A 251 19.96 16.54 -6.94
CA GLY A 251 19.21 17.71 -6.47
C GLY A 251 17.94 18.04 -7.29
N ARG A 252 17.45 17.11 -8.11
CA ARG A 252 16.35 17.35 -9.03
C ARG A 252 15.03 16.95 -8.39
N ILE A 253 14.24 17.94 -8.06
CA ILE A 253 12.82 17.80 -7.78
C ILE A 253 12.11 17.86 -9.14
N ILE A 254 11.82 16.70 -9.72
CA ILE A 254 11.27 16.57 -11.09
C ILE A 254 9.88 17.20 -11.18
N TYR A 255 9.03 17.01 -10.18
CA TYR A 255 7.63 17.41 -10.24
C TYR A 255 7.43 18.91 -10.44
N LYS A 256 8.35 19.77 -9.97
CA LYS A 256 8.18 21.24 -10.05
C LYS A 256 8.04 21.79 -11.47
N GLU A 257 8.65 21.13 -12.43
CA GLU A 257 8.57 21.50 -13.85
C GLU A 257 7.34 20.87 -14.54
N HIS A 258 6.59 20.00 -13.84
CA HIS A 258 5.54 19.14 -14.40
C HIS A 258 4.25 19.17 -13.58
N ILE A 259 3.90 20.34 -13.02
CA ILE A 259 2.67 20.48 -12.19
C ILE A 259 1.48 20.72 -13.13
N PRO A 260 0.47 19.83 -13.14
CA PRO A 260 -0.77 20.08 -13.89
C PRO A 260 -1.57 21.24 -13.29
N ALA A 261 -2.46 21.83 -14.09
CA ALA A 261 -3.41 22.80 -13.58
C ALA A 261 -4.64 22.09 -12.98
N LEU A 262 -5.17 22.66 -11.89
CA LEU A 262 -6.42 22.20 -11.28
C LEU A 262 -7.59 22.82 -12.03
N VAL A 263 -8.51 22.00 -12.51
CA VAL A 263 -9.76 22.46 -13.14
C VAL A 263 -10.89 22.50 -12.12
N LEU A 264 -11.10 21.38 -11.42
CA LEU A 264 -12.16 21.23 -10.44
C LEU A 264 -11.74 20.22 -9.37
N GLU A 265 -12.20 20.38 -8.14
CA GLU A 265 -12.00 19.40 -7.08
C GLU A 265 -13.27 19.23 -6.25
N ASN A 266 -13.48 18.01 -5.78
CA ASN A 266 -14.54 17.68 -4.84
C ASN A 266 -13.94 16.77 -3.76
N SER A 267 -13.37 17.39 -2.75
CA SER A 267 -12.78 16.69 -1.62
C SER A 267 -13.59 16.88 -0.35
N ARG A 268 -13.58 15.84 0.48
CA ARG A 268 -14.18 15.88 1.82
C ARG A 268 -13.20 15.29 2.83
N LYS A 269 -13.13 15.92 3.99
CA LYS A 269 -12.37 15.41 5.12
C LYS A 269 -12.98 14.10 5.64
N GLY A 270 -12.16 13.20 6.10
CA GLY A 270 -12.60 11.97 6.73
C GLY A 270 -11.63 11.53 7.82
N THR A 271 -12.12 10.65 8.67
CA THR A 271 -11.36 10.11 9.81
C THR A 271 -11.53 8.59 9.86
N MET A 272 -10.40 7.90 9.94
CA MET A 272 -10.33 6.48 10.29
C MET A 272 -10.12 6.38 11.79
N LYS A 273 -11.11 5.84 12.52
CA LYS A 273 -11.02 5.62 13.95
C LYS A 273 -10.18 4.39 14.25
N ARG A 274 -9.25 4.53 15.19
CA ARG A 274 -8.45 3.43 15.74
C ARG A 274 -8.55 3.43 17.27
N SER A 275 -8.15 2.34 17.90
CA SER A 275 -8.25 2.19 19.37
C SER A 275 -7.54 3.30 20.14
N ASN A 276 -6.39 3.77 19.68
CA ASN A 276 -5.55 4.72 20.42
C ASN A 276 -5.24 6.00 19.65
N ASP A 277 -5.69 6.12 18.39
CA ASP A 277 -5.34 7.24 17.52
C ASP A 277 -6.33 7.35 16.37
N ASN A 278 -6.59 8.56 15.92
CA ASN A 278 -7.42 8.82 14.75
C ASN A 278 -6.52 9.25 13.58
N LEU A 279 -6.67 8.57 12.46
CA LEU A 279 -6.00 8.97 11.23
C LEU A 279 -6.92 9.83 10.39
N HIS A 280 -6.43 11.01 10.00
CA HIS A 280 -7.18 11.97 9.20
C HIS A 280 -6.69 12.00 7.76
N GLY A 281 -7.54 12.41 6.85
CA GLY A 281 -7.23 12.58 5.45
C GLY A 281 -8.40 13.13 4.66
N ILE A 282 -8.19 13.29 3.37
CA ILE A 282 -9.21 13.73 2.41
C ILE A 282 -9.55 12.59 1.46
N LYS A 283 -10.79 12.56 0.97
CA LYS A 283 -11.29 11.62 -0.02
C LYS A 283 -12.16 12.36 -1.03
N GLY A 284 -12.19 11.90 -2.26
CA GLY A 284 -12.98 12.51 -3.34
C GLY A 284 -12.25 12.40 -4.67
N TRP A 285 -12.28 13.46 -5.46
CA TRP A 285 -11.64 13.48 -6.78
C TRP A 285 -11.16 14.89 -7.14
N CYS A 286 -10.26 14.98 -8.11
CA CYS A 286 -9.89 16.24 -8.74
C CYS A 286 -9.64 16.04 -10.23
N ASP A 287 -10.02 17.05 -11.02
CA ASP A 287 -9.78 17.15 -12.46
C ASP A 287 -8.53 17.99 -12.70
N LEU A 288 -7.65 17.46 -13.50
CA LEU A 288 -6.37 18.07 -13.86
C LEU A 288 -6.30 18.29 -15.37
N GLU A 289 -5.66 19.38 -15.78
CA GLU A 289 -5.34 19.66 -17.17
C GLU A 289 -3.86 20.07 -17.34
N ASN A 290 -3.42 20.21 -18.59
CA ASN A 290 -2.02 20.47 -18.94
C ASN A 290 -1.05 19.37 -18.49
N ILE A 291 -1.53 18.12 -18.47
CA ILE A 291 -0.71 16.97 -18.09
C ILE A 291 0.26 16.67 -19.21
N ASP A 292 1.55 16.71 -18.90
CA ASP A 292 2.60 16.25 -19.81
C ASP A 292 2.95 14.76 -19.58
N ASP A 293 3.79 14.20 -20.43
CA ASP A 293 4.20 12.79 -20.37
C ASP A 293 4.93 12.44 -19.07
N THR A 294 5.63 13.38 -18.44
CA THR A 294 6.35 13.16 -17.17
C THR A 294 5.37 13.11 -16.00
N ALA A 295 4.47 14.10 -15.90
CA ALA A 295 3.41 14.11 -14.91
C ALA A 295 2.53 12.85 -15.01
N LEU A 296 2.15 12.46 -16.23
CA LEU A 296 1.34 11.27 -16.47
C LEU A 296 2.02 10.00 -15.98
N LYS A 297 3.31 9.79 -16.29
CA LYS A 297 4.07 8.63 -15.81
C LYS A 297 4.17 8.59 -14.28
N LEU A 298 4.42 9.74 -13.65
CA LEU A 298 4.45 9.85 -12.19
C LEU A 298 3.09 9.50 -11.58
N LEU A 299 2.00 10.07 -12.08
CA LEU A 299 0.65 9.80 -11.60
C LEU A 299 0.26 8.33 -11.78
N ILE A 300 0.58 7.71 -12.92
CA ILE A 300 0.36 6.26 -13.12
C ILE A 300 1.14 5.42 -12.12
N ALA A 301 2.41 5.74 -11.86
CA ALA A 301 3.19 5.02 -10.86
C ALA A 301 2.58 5.14 -9.46
N GLY A 302 2.05 6.33 -9.11
CA GLY A 302 1.37 6.59 -7.84
C GLY A 302 0.10 5.75 -7.62
N GLU A 303 -0.63 5.34 -8.69
CA GLU A 303 -1.77 4.41 -8.57
C GLU A 303 -1.35 3.11 -7.89
N LEU A 304 -0.14 2.62 -8.19
CA LEU A 304 0.33 1.31 -7.72
C LEU A 304 0.84 1.36 -6.28
N TYR A 305 1.64 2.36 -5.93
CA TYR A 305 2.29 2.39 -4.62
C TYR A 305 1.63 3.32 -3.61
N HIS A 306 0.46 3.88 -3.97
CA HIS A 306 -0.31 4.85 -3.18
C HIS A 306 0.50 6.12 -2.85
N ILE A 307 -0.14 7.17 -2.35
CA ILE A 307 0.55 8.43 -2.04
C ILE A 307 0.24 8.95 -0.65
N GLY A 308 1.12 9.81 -0.14
CA GLY A 308 0.95 10.43 1.16
C GLY A 308 1.38 9.53 2.33
N LYS A 309 0.78 9.75 3.48
CA LYS A 309 1.06 9.03 4.73
C LYS A 309 0.10 7.85 4.91
N ASN A 310 0.44 6.93 5.82
CA ASN A 310 -0.41 5.84 6.28
C ASN A 310 -0.82 4.83 5.16
N THR A 311 -0.01 4.65 4.14
CA THR A 311 -0.31 3.76 3.02
C THR A 311 -0.43 2.29 3.42
N THR A 312 0.27 1.83 4.47
CA THR A 312 0.08 0.49 5.05
C THR A 312 -1.27 0.30 5.75
N PHE A 313 -2.02 1.38 5.97
CA PHE A 313 -3.43 1.37 6.39
C PHE A 313 -4.37 1.59 5.20
N GLY A 314 -3.89 1.43 3.97
CA GLY A 314 -4.66 1.59 2.75
C GLY A 314 -4.92 3.03 2.33
N PHE A 315 -4.30 4.03 2.96
CA PHE A 315 -4.43 5.43 2.57
C PHE A 315 -3.75 5.71 1.22
N GLY A 316 -4.21 6.78 0.56
CA GLY A 316 -3.58 7.31 -0.63
C GLY A 316 -3.80 6.53 -1.92
N ARG A 317 -4.77 5.59 -1.92
CA ARG A 317 -5.16 4.84 -3.10
C ARG A 317 -6.01 5.70 -4.02
N TYR A 318 -5.62 5.79 -5.27
CA TYR A 318 -6.39 6.47 -6.30
C TYR A 318 -6.31 5.74 -7.65
N SER A 319 -7.18 6.10 -8.56
CA SER A 319 -7.06 5.78 -9.98
C SER A 319 -7.08 7.03 -10.83
N LEU A 320 -6.35 6.99 -11.94
CA LEU A 320 -6.31 7.99 -12.98
C LEU A 320 -7.21 7.50 -14.12
N ILE A 321 -8.21 8.30 -14.46
CA ILE A 321 -9.18 8.01 -15.52
C ILE A 321 -9.29 9.20 -16.49
N ASP A 322 -9.76 8.94 -17.69
CA ASP A 322 -10.20 9.97 -18.65
C ASP A 322 -11.38 10.77 -18.07
N ASN A 323 -11.46 12.09 -18.36
CA ASN A 323 -12.49 12.99 -17.86
C ASN A 323 -13.41 13.43 -19.01
#